data_05e4884c0c11e7da832858ae8bc115f2
#
_entry.id   05e4884c0c11e7da832858ae8bc115f2
#
_cell.length_a   1.000
_cell.length_b   1.000
_cell.length_c   1.000
_cell.angle_alpha   90.00
_cell.angle_beta   90.00
_cell.angle_gamma   90.00
#
_symmetry.space_group_name_H-M   'P 1'
#
loop_
_entity.id
_entity.type
_entity.pdbx_description
1 polymer ?
#
loop_
_entity_poly.entity_id
_entity_poly.type
_entity_poly.pdbx_seq_one_letter_code
_entity_poly.pdbx_strand_id
1 'polypeptide(L)'
;IAQRPWSGWGWGALDEAHFMAAYPGPRFCDILDNAHNLPLHLAVELGVPVALLVCGLLAMAVWRQRPWRETDPWRQLAWAVLALVGVHSLLEYPLWYGPFQIACALSVWLLAVRLPVAAERAAPQPPATRSSGAPVVASVLAGLVLVACAYAAWDYRRASQIYLAPSERAAAYRVDTLAKLQASWLFARQVQFAELTTTRVTPDNAAYLHAMALRL
;
A
#
# COMPACT_ATOMS: atom_id res chain seq x y z
N ILE A 1 14.10 17.94 5.33
CA ILE A 1 14.85 18.02 4.05
C ILE A 1 16.16 18.76 4.26
N ALA A 2 16.17 19.98 4.83
CA ALA A 2 17.37 20.83 4.93
C ALA A 2 18.56 20.18 5.63
N GLN A 3 18.35 19.27 6.57
CA GLN A 3 19.44 18.59 7.31
C GLN A 3 20.08 17.46 6.51
N ARG A 4 19.32 16.78 5.62
CA ARG A 4 19.80 15.66 4.79
C ARG A 4 19.26 15.75 3.35
N PRO A 5 19.62 16.81 2.59
CA PRO A 5 19.02 17.07 1.28
C PRO A 5 19.41 16.03 0.22
N TRP A 6 20.56 15.40 0.32
CA TRP A 6 21.11 14.51 -0.70
C TRP A 6 20.68 13.06 -0.54
N SER A 7 20.70 12.53 0.66
CA SER A 7 20.43 11.11 0.97
C SER A 7 19.08 10.87 1.63
N GLY A 8 18.41 11.93 2.13
CA GLY A 8 17.23 11.78 2.98
C GLY A 8 17.55 11.17 4.36
N TRP A 9 16.53 10.73 5.04
CA TRP A 9 16.61 10.10 6.36
C TRP A 9 16.55 8.58 6.31
N GLY A 10 16.09 8.02 5.22
CA GLY A 10 15.83 6.61 5.00
C GLY A 10 14.36 6.35 4.70
N TRP A 11 14.07 5.23 4.04
CA TRP A 11 12.70 4.82 3.75
C TRP A 11 11.95 4.49 5.05
N GLY A 12 10.78 5.11 5.25
CA GLY A 12 9.97 4.94 6.46
C GLY A 12 10.50 5.69 7.69
N ALA A 13 11.44 6.65 7.52
CA ALA A 13 12.06 7.39 8.61
C ALA A 13 11.57 8.84 8.74
N LEU A 14 10.34 9.13 8.30
CA LEU A 14 9.78 10.48 8.43
C LEU A 14 9.53 10.84 9.90
N ASP A 15 9.09 9.89 10.71
CA ASP A 15 8.88 10.05 12.15
C ASP A 15 10.21 10.36 12.87
N GLU A 16 11.29 9.65 12.53
CA GLU A 16 12.64 9.93 13.03
C GLU A 16 13.09 11.33 12.59
N ALA A 17 12.89 11.68 11.32
CA ALA A 17 13.22 12.99 10.78
C ALA A 17 12.47 14.10 11.52
N HIS A 18 11.20 13.90 11.85
CA HIS A 18 10.40 14.84 12.65
C HIS A 18 10.90 14.93 14.09
N PHE A 19 11.20 13.78 14.71
CA PHE A 19 11.66 13.71 16.09
C PHE A 19 13.02 14.39 16.27
N MET A 20 13.96 14.13 15.34
CA MET A 20 15.34 14.64 15.42
C MET A 20 15.49 16.08 14.92
N ALA A 21 14.52 16.60 14.16
CA ALA A 21 14.58 17.97 13.67
C ALA A 21 14.21 18.96 14.80
N ALA A 22 15.18 19.78 15.18
CA ALA A 22 14.90 20.94 16.04
C ALA A 22 14.34 22.07 15.19
N TYR A 23 13.10 22.49 15.45
CA TYR A 23 12.47 23.65 14.85
C TYR A 23 11.86 24.56 15.93
N PRO A 24 11.81 25.88 15.71
CA PRO A 24 11.26 26.82 16.69
C PRO A 24 9.73 26.67 16.78
N GLY A 25 9.19 26.80 17.97
CA GLY A 25 7.75 26.83 18.24
C GLY A 25 7.23 25.56 18.94
N PRO A 26 5.91 25.47 19.16
CA PRO A 26 5.29 24.31 19.78
C PRO A 26 5.51 23.07 18.92
N ARG A 27 5.94 22.01 19.57
CA ARG A 27 6.20 20.75 18.87
C ARG A 27 4.90 19.98 18.67
N PHE A 28 4.66 19.56 17.44
CA PHE A 28 3.59 18.62 17.12
C PHE A 28 3.96 17.24 17.68
N CYS A 29 3.14 16.71 18.59
CA CYS A 29 3.49 15.51 19.36
C CYS A 29 2.96 14.22 18.76
N ASP A 30 2.30 14.24 17.60
CA ASP A 30 1.85 13.03 16.93
C ASP A 30 3.00 12.37 16.14
N ILE A 31 2.87 11.07 15.93
CA ILE A 31 3.78 10.31 15.08
C ILE A 31 3.47 10.66 13.63
N LEU A 32 4.40 11.35 12.98
CA LEU A 32 4.29 11.71 11.57
C LEU A 32 4.96 10.63 10.72
N ASP A 33 4.17 9.69 10.23
CA ASP A 33 4.61 8.61 9.36
C ASP A 33 4.50 8.96 7.86
N ASN A 34 3.77 10.03 7.52
CA ASN A 34 3.61 10.50 6.15
C ASN A 34 3.58 12.03 6.04
N ALA A 35 4.12 12.56 4.95
CA ALA A 35 4.17 14.01 4.69
C ALA A 35 2.92 14.55 3.99
N HIS A 36 1.89 13.72 3.72
CA HIS A 36 0.67 14.08 2.97
C HIS A 36 0.94 14.77 1.62
N ASN A 37 2.13 14.54 1.08
CA ASN A 37 2.57 15.08 -0.20
C ASN A 37 3.69 14.18 -0.73
N LEU A 38 3.43 13.40 -1.76
CA LEU A 38 4.36 12.40 -2.28
C LEU A 38 5.74 12.96 -2.67
N PRO A 39 5.87 14.07 -3.41
CA PRO A 39 7.17 14.67 -3.71
C PRO A 39 7.98 15.05 -2.45
N LEU A 40 7.31 15.65 -1.47
CA LEU A 40 7.97 16.04 -0.22
C LEU A 40 8.33 14.83 0.64
N HIS A 41 7.48 13.82 0.67
CA HIS A 41 7.74 12.56 1.36
C HIS A 41 8.99 11.89 0.80
N LEU A 42 9.06 11.72 -0.51
CA LEU A 42 10.25 11.19 -1.18
C LEU A 42 11.50 12.03 -0.93
N ALA A 43 11.37 13.36 -0.88
CA ALA A 43 12.50 14.25 -0.61
C ALA A 43 13.01 14.17 0.84
N VAL A 44 12.13 13.89 1.82
CA VAL A 44 12.55 13.67 3.21
C VAL A 44 13.22 12.31 3.36
N GLU A 45 12.65 11.27 2.80
CA GLU A 45 13.12 9.89 3.02
C GLU A 45 14.31 9.53 2.13
N LEU A 46 14.27 9.87 0.85
CA LEU A 46 15.26 9.46 -0.15
C LEU A 46 16.18 10.58 -0.63
N GLY A 47 15.90 11.81 -0.19
CA GLY A 47 16.62 13.00 -0.64
C GLY A 47 16.03 13.64 -1.90
N VAL A 48 16.37 14.91 -2.08
CA VAL A 48 15.88 15.75 -3.20
C VAL A 48 16.24 15.16 -4.57
N PRO A 49 17.47 14.66 -4.83
CA PRO A 49 17.80 14.11 -6.13
C PRO A 49 16.92 12.93 -6.55
N VAL A 50 16.63 12.01 -5.62
CA VAL A 50 15.78 10.85 -5.91
C VAL A 50 14.32 11.30 -6.10
N ALA A 51 13.82 12.20 -5.29
CA ALA A 51 12.49 12.78 -5.45
C ALA A 51 12.32 13.45 -6.83
N LEU A 52 13.28 14.27 -7.24
CA LEU A 52 13.27 14.91 -8.58
C LEU A 52 13.36 13.89 -9.70
N LEU A 53 14.19 12.86 -9.55
CA LEU A 53 14.30 11.79 -10.54
C LEU A 53 12.96 11.06 -10.72
N VAL A 54 12.34 10.61 -9.62
CA VAL A 54 11.06 9.87 -9.66
C VAL A 54 9.94 10.75 -10.25
N CYS A 55 9.79 11.97 -9.72
CA CYS A 55 8.77 12.90 -10.22
C CYS A 55 9.02 13.30 -11.70
N GLY A 56 10.28 13.51 -12.07
CA GLY A 56 10.67 13.82 -13.44
C GLY A 56 10.39 12.66 -14.42
N LEU A 57 10.70 11.42 -14.02
CA LEU A 57 10.38 10.24 -14.82
C LEU A 57 8.86 10.05 -15.00
N LEU A 58 8.07 10.25 -13.94
CA LEU A 58 6.61 10.22 -14.03
C LEU A 58 6.08 11.31 -14.97
N ALA A 59 6.53 12.55 -14.80
CA ALA A 59 6.14 13.66 -15.66
C ALA A 59 6.54 13.40 -17.13
N MET A 60 7.74 12.88 -17.36
CA MET A 60 8.21 12.53 -18.70
C MET A 60 7.39 11.40 -19.31
N ALA A 61 7.01 10.37 -18.52
CA ALA A 61 6.17 9.29 -18.98
C ALA A 61 4.79 9.80 -19.42
N VAL A 62 4.15 10.65 -18.62
CA VAL A 62 2.87 11.31 -18.97
C VAL A 62 3.03 12.16 -20.23
N TRP A 63 4.10 12.97 -20.30
CA TRP A 63 4.34 13.81 -21.46
C TRP A 63 4.53 13.01 -22.76
N ARG A 64 5.26 11.90 -22.69
CA ARG A 64 5.49 11.01 -23.84
C ARG A 64 4.23 10.31 -24.30
N GLN A 65 3.41 9.85 -23.37
CA GLN A 65 2.16 9.14 -23.67
C GLN A 65 1.06 10.07 -24.19
N ARG A 66 1.14 11.37 -23.93
CA ARG A 66 0.21 12.40 -24.41
C ARG A 66 -1.25 12.08 -24.12
N PRO A 67 -1.67 11.87 -22.86
CA PRO A 67 -3.04 11.48 -22.50
C PRO A 67 -4.12 12.43 -23.04
N TRP A 68 -3.78 13.70 -23.26
CA TRP A 68 -4.68 14.71 -23.87
C TRP A 68 -4.99 14.48 -25.35
N ARG A 69 -4.31 13.52 -26.01
CA ARG A 69 -4.55 13.10 -27.39
C ARG A 69 -5.17 11.71 -27.48
N GLU A 70 -5.44 11.08 -26.33
CA GLU A 70 -6.03 9.75 -26.28
C GLU A 70 -7.48 9.81 -26.76
N THR A 71 -7.87 8.88 -27.61
CA THR A 71 -9.21 8.79 -28.19
C THR A 71 -9.97 7.53 -27.74
N ASP A 72 -9.27 6.53 -27.22
CA ASP A 72 -9.90 5.32 -26.70
C ASP A 72 -10.52 5.60 -25.33
N PRO A 73 -11.85 5.38 -25.14
CA PRO A 73 -12.53 5.67 -23.89
C PRO A 73 -11.97 4.92 -22.67
N TRP A 74 -11.52 3.68 -22.85
CA TRP A 74 -10.95 2.88 -21.75
C TRP A 74 -9.59 3.42 -21.32
N ARG A 75 -8.78 3.85 -22.28
CA ARG A 75 -7.49 4.48 -22.00
C ARG A 75 -7.67 5.88 -21.42
N GLN A 76 -8.69 6.64 -21.89
CA GLN A 76 -9.07 7.92 -21.25
C GLN A 76 -9.48 7.73 -19.79
N LEU A 77 -10.29 6.70 -19.48
CA LEU A 77 -10.66 6.35 -18.10
C LEU A 77 -9.43 6.02 -17.27
N ALA A 78 -8.52 5.18 -17.80
CA ALA A 78 -7.29 4.82 -17.10
C ALA A 78 -6.43 6.06 -16.80
N TRP A 79 -6.28 6.97 -17.74
CA TRP A 79 -5.56 8.23 -17.54
C TRP A 79 -6.25 9.16 -16.52
N ALA A 80 -7.59 9.22 -16.54
CA ALA A 80 -8.35 10.00 -15.57
C ALA A 80 -8.15 9.48 -14.14
N VAL A 81 -8.17 8.17 -13.94
CA VAL A 81 -7.90 7.54 -12.63
C VAL A 81 -6.48 7.84 -12.16
N LEU A 82 -5.48 7.67 -13.03
CA LEU A 82 -4.07 7.97 -12.69
C LEU A 82 -3.87 9.46 -12.38
N ALA A 83 -4.51 10.35 -13.12
CA ALA A 83 -4.45 11.79 -12.85
C ALA A 83 -5.10 12.14 -11.50
N LEU A 84 -6.27 11.56 -11.20
CA LEU A 84 -6.96 11.77 -9.93
C LEU A 84 -6.09 11.31 -8.75
N VAL A 85 -5.54 10.09 -8.82
CA VAL A 85 -4.66 9.56 -7.77
C VAL A 85 -3.37 10.38 -7.68
N GLY A 86 -2.81 10.81 -8.82
CA GLY A 86 -1.63 11.67 -8.86
C GLY A 86 -1.86 13.02 -8.17
N VAL A 87 -2.97 13.70 -8.46
CA VAL A 87 -3.35 14.96 -7.79
C VAL A 87 -3.63 14.71 -6.30
N HIS A 88 -4.33 13.64 -5.96
CA HIS A 88 -4.58 13.26 -4.57
C HIS A 88 -3.28 13.01 -3.80
N SER A 89 -2.26 12.43 -4.45
CA SER A 89 -0.94 12.20 -3.85
C SER A 89 -0.13 13.48 -3.57
N LEU A 90 -0.57 14.64 -4.06
CA LEU A 90 0.00 15.95 -3.67
C LEU A 90 -0.62 16.52 -2.39
N LEU A 91 -1.72 15.96 -1.92
CA LEU A 91 -2.49 16.45 -0.78
C LEU A 91 -2.61 15.42 0.33
N GLU A 92 -2.45 14.14 -0.01
CA GLU A 92 -2.62 12.99 0.86
C GLU A 92 -1.69 11.84 0.41
N TYR A 93 -1.83 10.66 1.01
CA TYR A 93 -1.02 9.47 0.70
C TYR A 93 -1.85 8.27 0.19
N PRO A 94 -2.65 8.44 -0.88
CA PRO A 94 -3.54 7.38 -1.36
C PRO A 94 -2.79 6.09 -1.76
N LEU A 95 -1.54 6.21 -2.22
CA LEU A 95 -0.73 5.07 -2.64
C LEU A 95 -0.31 4.13 -1.50
N TRP A 96 -0.55 4.48 -0.24
CA TRP A 96 -0.39 3.58 0.91
C TRP A 96 -1.62 2.70 1.16
N TYR A 97 -2.73 2.97 0.45
CA TYR A 97 -3.97 2.20 0.59
C TYR A 97 -4.20 1.25 -0.58
N GLY A 98 -4.47 -0.03 -0.28
CA GLY A 98 -4.68 -1.09 -1.27
C GLY A 98 -5.66 -0.76 -2.40
N PRO A 99 -6.84 -0.16 -2.14
CA PRO A 99 -7.79 0.20 -3.20
C PRO A 99 -7.19 1.12 -4.27
N PHE A 100 -6.41 2.13 -3.87
CA PHE A 100 -5.76 3.04 -4.82
C PHE A 100 -4.60 2.37 -5.57
N GLN A 101 -3.85 1.48 -4.90
CA GLN A 101 -2.82 0.68 -5.56
C GLN A 101 -3.42 -0.21 -6.65
N ILE A 102 -4.55 -0.88 -6.36
CA ILE A 102 -5.27 -1.71 -7.33
C ILE A 102 -5.78 -0.86 -8.49
N ALA A 103 -6.39 0.29 -8.21
CA ALA A 103 -6.88 1.21 -9.25
C ALA A 103 -5.74 1.69 -10.16
N CYS A 104 -4.58 2.05 -9.60
CA CYS A 104 -3.39 2.41 -10.36
C CYS A 104 -2.86 1.23 -11.20
N ALA A 105 -2.74 0.04 -10.60
CA ALA A 105 -2.24 -1.15 -11.30
C ALA A 105 -3.14 -1.53 -12.48
N LEU A 106 -4.48 -1.52 -12.29
CA LEU A 106 -5.43 -1.77 -13.36
C LEU A 106 -5.36 -0.72 -14.46
N SER A 107 -5.21 0.55 -14.10
CA SER A 107 -5.07 1.65 -15.06
C SER A 107 -3.79 1.51 -15.88
N VAL A 108 -2.66 1.23 -15.24
CA VAL A 108 -1.39 0.97 -15.94
C VAL A 108 -1.50 -0.26 -16.84
N TRP A 109 -2.15 -1.32 -16.37
CA TRP A 109 -2.40 -2.51 -17.18
C TRP A 109 -3.25 -2.20 -18.42
N LEU A 110 -4.35 -1.43 -18.29
CA LEU A 110 -5.18 -0.98 -19.41
C LEU A 110 -4.39 -0.16 -20.43
N LEU A 111 -3.45 0.66 -19.95
CA LEU A 111 -2.58 1.43 -20.84
C LEU A 111 -1.51 0.58 -21.53
N ALA A 112 -1.06 -0.50 -20.89
CA ALA A 112 -0.05 -1.40 -21.44
C ALA A 112 -0.65 -2.39 -22.46
N VAL A 113 -1.90 -2.84 -22.24
CA VAL A 113 -2.58 -3.79 -23.12
C VAL A 113 -3.18 -3.05 -24.31
N ARG A 114 -2.80 -3.48 -25.53
CA ARG A 114 -3.49 -3.03 -26.74
C ARG A 114 -4.80 -3.82 -26.85
N LEU A 115 -5.90 -3.26 -26.38
CA LEU A 115 -7.22 -3.82 -26.63
C LEU A 115 -7.51 -3.67 -28.12
N PRO A 116 -7.96 -4.74 -28.84
CA PRO A 116 -8.33 -4.65 -30.24
C PRO A 116 -9.46 -3.62 -30.38
N VAL A 117 -9.26 -2.63 -31.24
CA VAL A 117 -10.30 -1.64 -31.57
C VAL A 117 -11.49 -2.38 -32.16
N ALA A 118 -12.72 -1.93 -31.88
CA ALA A 118 -13.95 -2.56 -32.36
C ALA A 118 -13.97 -2.78 -33.88
N ALA A 119 -13.28 -1.94 -34.64
CA ALA A 119 -13.11 -2.10 -36.09
C ALA A 119 -12.27 -3.34 -36.49
N GLU A 120 -11.26 -3.71 -35.70
CA GLU A 120 -10.50 -4.96 -35.94
C GLU A 120 -11.28 -6.21 -35.58
N ARG A 121 -12.28 -6.10 -34.69
CA ARG A 121 -13.18 -7.23 -34.35
C ARG A 121 -14.19 -7.53 -35.45
N ALA A 122 -14.47 -6.58 -36.33
CA ALA A 122 -15.41 -6.73 -37.46
C ALA A 122 -14.74 -7.35 -38.70
N ALA A 123 -13.40 -7.40 -38.78
CA ALA A 123 -12.70 -8.08 -39.85
C ALA A 123 -12.78 -9.61 -39.65
N PRO A 124 -12.95 -10.41 -40.74
CA PRO A 124 -12.92 -11.88 -40.65
C PRO A 124 -11.55 -12.27 -40.09
N GLN A 125 -11.51 -12.74 -38.86
CA GLN A 125 -10.27 -13.21 -38.24
C GLN A 125 -10.00 -14.62 -38.77
N PRO A 126 -8.75 -14.93 -39.17
CA PRO A 126 -8.36 -16.30 -39.40
C PRO A 126 -8.63 -17.13 -38.16
N PRO A 127 -9.00 -18.44 -38.30
CA PRO A 127 -9.30 -19.26 -37.13
C PRO A 127 -8.15 -19.20 -36.14
N ALA A 128 -8.39 -18.54 -35.02
CA ALA A 128 -7.40 -18.44 -33.95
C ALA A 128 -7.13 -19.85 -33.46
N THR A 129 -5.90 -20.32 -33.61
CA THR A 129 -5.42 -21.50 -32.89
C THR A 129 -5.50 -21.16 -31.39
N ARG A 130 -6.64 -21.44 -30.79
CA ARG A 130 -6.83 -21.30 -29.35
C ARG A 130 -5.85 -22.23 -28.67
N SER A 131 -4.78 -21.68 -28.12
CA SER A 131 -3.99 -22.39 -27.11
C SER A 131 -4.96 -22.72 -25.97
N SER A 132 -5.38 -23.98 -25.90
CA SER A 132 -6.42 -24.47 -24.97
C SER A 132 -6.05 -24.33 -23.48
N GLY A 133 -4.78 -24.03 -23.17
CA GLY A 133 -4.30 -23.88 -21.80
C GLY A 133 -4.43 -22.48 -21.18
N ALA A 134 -4.43 -21.43 -21.99
CA ALA A 134 -4.41 -20.06 -21.47
C ALA A 134 -5.63 -19.71 -20.60
N PRO A 135 -6.89 -20.03 -20.94
CA PRO A 135 -8.04 -19.73 -20.10
C PRO A 135 -8.05 -20.55 -18.81
N VAL A 136 -7.55 -21.79 -18.84
CA VAL A 136 -7.45 -22.65 -17.65
C VAL A 136 -6.43 -22.07 -16.66
N VAL A 137 -5.25 -21.68 -17.13
CA VAL A 137 -4.22 -21.05 -16.28
C VAL A 137 -4.74 -19.77 -15.69
N ALA A 138 -5.39 -18.90 -16.46
CA ALA A 138 -5.98 -17.65 -15.96
C ALA A 138 -7.06 -17.92 -14.90
N SER A 139 -7.91 -18.90 -15.09
CA SER A 139 -8.94 -19.27 -14.12
C SER A 139 -8.36 -19.83 -12.83
N VAL A 140 -7.31 -20.66 -12.91
CA VAL A 140 -6.60 -21.20 -11.74
C VAL A 140 -5.93 -20.06 -10.96
N LEU A 141 -5.24 -19.14 -11.65
CA LEU A 141 -4.61 -17.99 -11.00
C LEU A 141 -5.66 -17.08 -10.33
N ALA A 142 -6.77 -16.79 -11.01
CA ALA A 142 -7.86 -16.03 -10.42
C ALA A 142 -8.45 -16.73 -9.19
N GLY A 143 -8.62 -18.04 -9.23
CA GLY A 143 -9.07 -18.83 -8.09
C GLY A 143 -8.10 -18.76 -6.91
N LEU A 144 -6.79 -18.88 -7.15
CA LEU A 144 -5.77 -18.76 -6.11
C LEU A 144 -5.75 -17.36 -5.47
N VAL A 145 -5.90 -16.31 -6.28
CA VAL A 145 -6.00 -14.93 -5.77
C VAL A 145 -7.24 -14.76 -4.91
N LEU A 146 -8.39 -15.28 -5.32
CA LEU A 146 -9.63 -15.23 -4.52
C LEU A 146 -9.48 -15.96 -3.19
N VAL A 147 -8.86 -17.14 -3.17
CA VAL A 147 -8.58 -17.90 -1.95
C VAL A 147 -7.63 -17.10 -1.04
N ALA A 148 -6.57 -16.52 -1.59
CA ALA A 148 -5.63 -15.69 -0.83
C ALA A 148 -6.32 -14.45 -0.23
N CYS A 149 -7.17 -13.77 -1.00
CA CYS A 149 -7.95 -12.62 -0.53
C CYS A 149 -8.95 -13.03 0.58
N ALA A 150 -9.63 -14.17 0.40
CA ALA A 150 -10.57 -14.68 1.41
C ALA A 150 -9.85 -15.02 2.71
N TYR A 151 -8.68 -15.67 2.62
CA TYR A 151 -7.83 -15.96 3.77
C TYR A 151 -7.35 -14.67 4.46
N ALA A 152 -6.85 -13.70 3.68
CA ALA A 152 -6.40 -12.42 4.21
C ALA A 152 -7.54 -11.66 4.94
N ALA A 153 -8.74 -11.63 4.36
CA ALA A 153 -9.90 -11.02 4.98
C ALA A 153 -10.32 -11.74 6.27
N TRP A 154 -10.26 -13.05 6.29
CA TRP A 154 -10.56 -13.85 7.48
C TRP A 154 -9.52 -13.61 8.59
N ASP A 155 -8.23 -13.65 8.26
CA ASP A 155 -7.16 -13.43 9.24
C ASP A 155 -7.16 -11.99 9.77
N TYR A 156 -7.44 -11.00 8.90
CA TYR A 156 -7.65 -9.60 9.28
C TYR A 156 -8.81 -9.44 10.28
N ARG A 157 -9.98 -10.07 9.99
CA ARG A 157 -11.12 -10.03 10.91
C ARG A 157 -10.80 -10.63 12.28
N ARG A 158 -9.93 -11.61 12.35
CA ARG A 158 -9.43 -12.17 13.61
C ARG A 158 -8.52 -11.17 14.30
N ALA A 159 -7.48 -10.69 13.63
CA ALA A 159 -6.50 -9.75 14.19
C ALA A 159 -7.18 -8.45 14.67
N SER A 160 -8.16 -7.93 13.93
CA SER A 160 -8.91 -6.72 14.29
C SER A 160 -9.65 -6.81 15.62
N GLN A 161 -9.96 -8.02 16.12
CA GLN A 161 -10.60 -8.20 17.41
C GLN A 161 -9.78 -7.64 18.59
N ILE A 162 -8.48 -7.51 18.46
CA ILE A 162 -7.60 -6.94 19.48
C ILE A 162 -7.97 -5.48 19.77
N TYR A 163 -8.30 -4.74 18.71
CA TYR A 163 -8.55 -3.30 18.77
C TYR A 163 -10.00 -2.93 19.12
N LEU A 164 -10.89 -3.93 19.22
CA LEU A 164 -12.27 -3.73 19.63
C LEU A 164 -12.41 -3.74 21.16
N ALA A 165 -13.36 -2.94 21.68
CA ALA A 165 -13.73 -3.02 23.08
C ALA A 165 -14.21 -4.45 23.41
N PRO A 166 -13.96 -4.97 24.64
CA PRO A 166 -14.34 -6.35 24.99
C PRO A 166 -15.80 -6.72 24.73
N SER A 167 -16.72 -5.75 24.88
CA SER A 167 -18.15 -5.91 24.60
C SER A 167 -18.47 -6.08 23.11
N GLU A 168 -17.65 -5.51 22.23
CA GLU A 168 -17.84 -5.48 20.76
C GLU A 168 -17.17 -6.66 20.07
N ARG A 169 -16.28 -7.37 20.78
CA ARG A 169 -15.59 -8.54 20.24
C ARG A 169 -16.57 -9.66 19.94
N ALA A 170 -16.31 -10.39 18.87
CA ALA A 170 -17.03 -11.63 18.61
C ALA A 170 -16.90 -12.59 19.81
N ALA A 171 -17.93 -13.34 20.12
CA ALA A 171 -18.01 -14.18 21.32
C ALA A 171 -16.78 -15.10 21.51
N ALA A 172 -16.24 -15.63 20.41
CA ALA A 172 -15.06 -16.48 20.42
C ALA A 172 -13.77 -15.77 20.90
N TYR A 173 -13.71 -14.43 20.82
CA TYR A 173 -12.53 -13.62 21.13
C TYR A 173 -12.68 -12.71 22.35
N ARG A 174 -13.77 -12.84 23.13
CA ARG A 174 -13.99 -12.03 24.34
C ARG A 174 -13.05 -12.39 25.48
N VAL A 175 -12.62 -13.65 25.54
CA VAL A 175 -11.71 -14.18 26.56
C VAL A 175 -10.45 -14.67 25.84
N ASP A 176 -9.28 -14.40 26.42
CA ASP A 176 -7.95 -14.80 25.91
C ASP A 176 -7.69 -14.40 24.45
N THR A 177 -8.10 -13.19 24.09
CA THR A 177 -8.03 -12.66 22.72
C THR A 177 -6.63 -12.81 22.12
N LEU A 178 -5.60 -12.36 22.82
CA LEU A 178 -4.20 -12.42 22.33
C LEU A 178 -3.73 -13.86 22.12
N ALA A 179 -3.99 -14.76 23.08
CA ALA A 179 -3.59 -16.15 22.97
C ALA A 179 -4.20 -16.85 21.75
N LYS A 180 -5.45 -16.54 21.43
CA LYS A 180 -6.16 -17.10 20.26
C LYS A 180 -5.66 -16.53 18.91
N LEU A 181 -5.00 -15.40 18.95
CA LEU A 181 -4.53 -14.70 17.75
C LEU A 181 -3.04 -14.92 17.45
N GLN A 182 -2.29 -15.54 18.37
CA GLN A 182 -0.88 -15.89 18.12
C GLN A 182 -0.67 -16.79 16.90
N ALA A 183 -1.70 -17.52 16.46
CA ALA A 183 -1.69 -18.32 15.23
C ALA A 183 -1.97 -17.51 13.95
N SER A 184 -2.12 -16.19 14.02
CA SER A 184 -2.23 -15.34 12.81
C SER A 184 -0.91 -15.38 12.05
N TRP A 185 -1.00 -15.63 10.74
CA TRP A 185 0.19 -15.71 9.89
C TRP A 185 0.48 -14.39 9.18
N LEU A 186 -0.54 -13.80 8.55
CA LEU A 186 -0.37 -12.53 7.82
C LEU A 186 -0.18 -11.33 8.75
N PHE A 187 -0.84 -11.34 9.91
CA PHE A 187 -0.83 -10.24 10.87
C PHE A 187 -0.05 -10.59 12.16
N ALA A 188 0.91 -11.53 12.07
CA ALA A 188 1.70 -11.95 13.22
C ALA A 188 2.44 -10.78 13.90
N ARG A 189 3.01 -9.86 13.12
CA ARG A 189 3.70 -8.67 13.67
C ARG A 189 2.74 -7.73 14.38
N GLN A 190 1.55 -7.50 13.84
CA GLN A 190 0.50 -6.66 14.45
C GLN A 190 0.00 -7.28 15.76
N VAL A 191 -0.13 -8.60 15.81
CA VAL A 191 -0.49 -9.32 17.05
C VAL A 191 0.62 -9.19 18.09
N GLN A 192 1.88 -9.35 17.71
CA GLN A 192 3.04 -9.16 18.60
C GLN A 192 3.14 -7.71 19.10
N PHE A 193 2.93 -6.75 18.23
CA PHE A 193 2.90 -5.34 18.61
C PHE A 193 1.77 -5.05 19.61
N ALA A 194 0.58 -5.60 19.37
CA ALA A 194 -0.54 -5.48 20.30
C ALA A 194 -0.23 -6.14 21.65
N GLU A 195 0.40 -7.31 21.67
CA GLU A 195 0.86 -7.96 22.90
C GLU A 195 1.86 -7.06 23.66
N LEU A 196 2.84 -6.50 22.96
CA LEU A 196 3.83 -5.60 23.54
C LEU A 196 3.20 -4.36 24.18
N THR A 197 2.23 -3.76 23.50
CA THR A 197 1.63 -2.48 23.91
C THR A 197 0.51 -2.62 24.94
N THR A 198 -0.15 -3.78 25.00
CA THR A 198 -1.28 -4.02 25.91
C THR A 198 -0.92 -4.83 27.15
N THR A 199 0.24 -5.52 27.13
CA THR A 199 0.68 -6.33 28.27
C THR A 199 1.34 -5.46 29.31
N ARG A 200 0.87 -5.53 30.56
CA ARG A 200 1.50 -4.82 31.68
C ARG A 200 2.88 -5.40 31.95
N VAL A 201 3.90 -4.53 31.99
CA VAL A 201 5.25 -4.93 32.32
C VAL A 201 5.34 -5.30 33.79
N THR A 202 5.91 -6.48 34.05
CA THR A 202 6.22 -7.00 35.39
C THR A 202 7.66 -7.51 35.41
N PRO A 203 8.29 -7.68 36.59
CA PRO A 203 9.65 -8.24 36.66
C PRO A 203 9.77 -9.61 35.94
N ASP A 204 8.73 -10.42 35.98
CA ASP A 204 8.74 -11.79 35.42
C ASP A 204 8.64 -11.79 33.88
N ASN A 205 8.01 -10.78 33.26
CA ASN A 205 7.83 -10.73 31.81
C ASN A 205 8.70 -9.66 31.12
N ALA A 206 9.44 -8.84 31.88
CA ALA A 206 10.21 -7.73 31.34
C ALA A 206 11.25 -8.18 30.29
N ALA A 207 11.97 -9.28 30.56
CA ALA A 207 12.96 -9.82 29.62
C ALA A 207 12.32 -10.32 28.32
N TYR A 208 11.16 -10.96 28.42
CA TYR A 208 10.38 -11.42 27.24
C TYR A 208 9.90 -10.26 26.39
N LEU A 209 9.27 -9.24 27.01
CA LEU A 209 8.77 -8.06 26.31
C LEU A 209 9.91 -7.23 25.71
N HIS A 210 11.06 -7.13 26.39
CA HIS A 210 12.24 -6.47 25.85
C HIS A 210 12.77 -7.20 24.60
N ALA A 211 12.89 -8.52 24.65
CA ALA A 211 13.32 -9.31 23.51
C ALA A 211 12.33 -9.23 22.33
N MET A 212 11.02 -9.10 22.61
CA MET A 212 10.00 -8.88 21.59
C MET A 212 10.14 -7.49 20.95
N ALA A 213 10.33 -6.45 21.75
CA ALA A 213 10.52 -5.09 21.27
C ALA A 213 11.75 -4.92 20.34
N LEU A 214 12.80 -5.72 20.56
CA LEU A 214 13.98 -5.71 19.70
C LEU A 214 13.78 -6.44 18.36
N ARG A 215 12.70 -7.23 18.21
CA ARG A 215 12.40 -8.01 16.99
C ARG A 215 11.35 -7.34 16.10
N LEU A 216 10.56 -6.42 16.63
CA LEU A 216 9.51 -5.68 15.93
C LEU A 216 10.08 -4.49 15.18
#